data_40521cb666d9ae7d8263fbe7ab40f760
#
_entry.id   40521cb666d9ae7d8263fbe7ab40f760
#
_cell.length_a   1.000
_cell.length_b   1.000
_cell.length_c   1.000
_cell.angle_alpha   90.00
_cell.angle_beta   90.00
_cell.angle_gamma   90.00
#
_symmetry.space_group_name_H-M   'P 1'
#
loop_
_entity.id
_entity.type
_entity.pdbx_description
1 polymer ?
#
loop_
_entity_poly.entity_id
_entity_poly.type
_entity_poly.pdbx_seq_one_letter_code
_entity_poly.pdbx_strand_id
1 'polypeptide(L)'
;MTRILSRIAFLAWFASISLYGSRVQADDSVRHSLFIAGPTFTGILDEDGNEAFDSGRAGARDGFVLQNANLLIAWADEVLEMTRQKEIVFRYKKSEDNREIGTVERLDNGRTLITELGPRPRLMEVERDGKIAVEVKLEPETDNAHMQTRMARKLENGNYLVPHLLAFRVKEYSPDGTIVRTIASDLDELGGRNAENWPFTAIRLANGNTLVNLTHGNKTVELDAKGKVVWKLSNEDFPEKPFADPCGAQRLPNGNTVIASYGAQKGIKAFEVTREGKMVWKYEGKHKIHELQVLSTNGVALEGKPLK
;
A
#
# COMPACT_ATOMS: atom_id res chain seq x y z
N MET A 1 -42.67 6.13 91.81
CA MET A 1 -43.36 5.69 90.55
C MET A 1 -42.57 6.28 89.41
N THR A 2 -41.55 5.56 88.90
CA THR A 2 -40.66 6.07 87.82
C THR A 2 -40.63 5.06 86.71
N ARG A 3 -41.15 5.45 85.56
CA ARG A 3 -41.18 4.60 84.32
C ARG A 3 -39.86 4.71 83.62
N ILE A 4 -39.23 3.56 83.42
CA ILE A 4 -38.05 3.37 82.54
C ILE A 4 -38.49 3.10 81.13
N LEU A 5 -38.08 3.99 80.18
CA LEU A 5 -38.26 3.81 78.75
C LEU A 5 -37.00 3.16 78.18
N SER A 6 -37.16 1.96 77.68
CA SER A 6 -36.15 1.20 76.93
C SER A 6 -36.10 1.67 75.47
N ARG A 7 -34.92 2.15 75.03
CA ARG A 7 -34.66 2.45 73.61
C ARG A 7 -33.99 1.22 72.96
N ILE A 8 -34.67 0.65 71.98
CA ILE A 8 -34.14 -0.38 71.10
C ILE A 8 -33.48 0.33 69.94
N ALA A 9 -32.14 0.15 69.78
CA ALA A 9 -31.36 0.63 68.61
C ALA A 9 -31.40 -0.43 67.51
N PHE A 10 -31.96 -0.10 66.37
CA PHE A 10 -31.82 -0.92 65.14
C PHE A 10 -30.51 -0.60 64.43
N LEU A 11 -29.61 -1.53 64.38
CA LEU A 11 -28.43 -1.46 63.50
C LEU A 11 -28.83 -1.93 62.08
N ALA A 12 -28.87 -1.00 61.14
CA ALA A 12 -29.00 -1.33 59.72
C ALA A 12 -27.62 -1.66 59.14
N TRP A 13 -27.40 -2.88 58.73
CA TRP A 13 -26.24 -3.30 57.96
C TRP A 13 -26.45 -2.91 56.49
N PHE A 14 -25.66 -1.93 55.97
CA PHE A 14 -25.55 -1.66 54.54
C PHE A 14 -24.48 -2.61 53.97
N ALA A 15 -24.91 -3.61 53.24
CA ALA A 15 -24.05 -4.42 52.41
C ALA A 15 -23.70 -3.65 51.13
N SER A 16 -22.49 -3.11 51.03
CA SER A 16 -21.94 -2.50 49.81
C SER A 16 -21.64 -3.61 48.81
N ILE A 17 -22.45 -3.81 47.83
CA ILE A 17 -22.17 -4.67 46.66
C ILE A 17 -21.20 -3.87 45.77
N SER A 18 -19.90 -4.15 45.85
CA SER A 18 -18.91 -3.70 44.87
C SER A 18 -19.14 -4.49 43.54
N LEU A 19 -19.78 -3.88 42.58
CA LEU A 19 -19.76 -4.36 41.21
C LEU A 19 -18.34 -4.18 40.64
N TYR A 20 -17.53 -5.21 40.74
CA TYR A 20 -16.33 -5.34 39.95
C TYR A 20 -16.78 -5.58 38.51
N GLY A 21 -17.02 -4.50 37.76
CA GLY A 21 -17.05 -4.55 36.30
C GLY A 21 -15.65 -4.94 35.83
N SER A 22 -15.46 -6.18 35.38
CA SER A 22 -14.31 -6.56 34.59
C SER A 22 -14.29 -5.64 33.36
N ARG A 23 -13.45 -4.59 33.40
CA ARG A 23 -13.04 -3.92 32.17
C ARG A 23 -12.37 -4.97 31.32
N VAL A 24 -13.04 -5.43 30.28
CA VAL A 24 -12.37 -6.08 29.17
C VAL A 24 -11.35 -5.07 28.70
N GLN A 25 -10.07 -5.35 28.98
CA GLN A 25 -8.96 -4.57 28.47
C GLN A 25 -9.05 -4.76 26.95
N ALA A 26 -9.40 -3.69 26.23
CA ALA A 26 -9.37 -3.70 24.79
C ALA A 26 -7.95 -4.13 24.40
N ASP A 27 -7.83 -5.11 23.53
CA ASP A 27 -6.57 -5.49 22.92
C ASP A 27 -6.12 -4.28 22.10
N ASP A 28 -5.15 -3.51 22.60
CA ASP A 28 -4.61 -2.32 21.94
C ASP A 28 -3.72 -2.67 20.74
N SER A 29 -3.70 -3.95 20.31
CA SER A 29 -2.94 -4.36 19.14
C SER A 29 -3.56 -3.76 17.87
N VAL A 30 -2.70 -3.23 17.00
CA VAL A 30 -3.11 -2.73 15.68
C VAL A 30 -3.57 -3.92 14.83
N ARG A 31 -4.73 -3.81 14.19
CA ARG A 31 -5.27 -4.78 13.23
C ARG A 31 -5.73 -4.06 11.98
N HIS A 32 -5.41 -4.63 10.82
CA HIS A 32 -5.79 -4.07 9.53
C HIS A 32 -6.60 -5.05 8.69
N SER A 33 -7.69 -4.56 8.09
CA SER A 33 -8.25 -5.17 6.90
C SER A 33 -7.50 -4.67 5.67
N LEU A 34 -7.14 -5.59 4.78
CA LEU A 34 -6.28 -5.31 3.63
C LEU A 34 -6.92 -5.78 2.33
N PHE A 35 -6.89 -4.96 1.28
CA PHE A 35 -6.81 -5.50 -0.06
C PHE A 35 -5.36 -5.92 -0.32
N ILE A 36 -5.16 -7.09 -0.90
CA ILE A 36 -3.86 -7.57 -1.35
C ILE A 36 -3.89 -8.02 -2.81
N ALA A 37 -2.86 -7.64 -3.56
CA ALA A 37 -2.51 -8.22 -4.83
C ALA A 37 -1.25 -9.08 -4.64
N GLY A 38 -1.35 -10.37 -4.93
CA GLY A 38 -0.25 -11.29 -4.69
C GLY A 38 -0.23 -12.49 -5.62
N PRO A 39 0.87 -13.25 -5.66
CA PRO A 39 1.06 -14.35 -6.61
C PRO A 39 0.14 -15.53 -6.38
N THR A 40 -0.35 -15.73 -5.16
CA THR A 40 -1.19 -16.88 -4.77
C THR A 40 -2.62 -16.48 -4.41
N PHE A 41 -2.88 -15.19 -4.19
CA PHE A 41 -4.18 -14.66 -3.82
C PHE A 41 -4.28 -13.20 -4.24
N THR A 42 -5.47 -12.78 -4.67
CA THR A 42 -5.84 -11.39 -4.91
C THR A 42 -7.24 -11.17 -4.37
N GLY A 43 -7.37 -10.29 -3.38
CA GLY A 43 -8.66 -10.11 -2.71
C GLY A 43 -8.54 -9.29 -1.43
N ILE A 44 -9.45 -9.51 -0.50
CA ILE A 44 -9.50 -8.77 0.76
C ILE A 44 -9.34 -9.72 1.92
N LEU A 45 -8.49 -9.35 2.86
CA LEU A 45 -8.38 -9.95 4.17
C LEU A 45 -9.12 -9.07 5.20
N ASP A 46 -9.82 -9.69 6.14
CA ASP A 46 -10.36 -9.01 7.31
C ASP A 46 -9.22 -8.69 8.32
N GLU A 47 -9.58 -8.04 9.44
CA GLU A 47 -8.63 -7.64 10.47
C GLU A 47 -8.00 -8.81 11.24
N ASP A 48 -8.60 -10.01 11.15
CA ASP A 48 -8.08 -11.25 11.72
C ASP A 48 -7.22 -12.04 10.70
N GLY A 49 -7.08 -11.51 9.47
CA GLY A 49 -6.29 -12.11 8.39
C GLY A 49 -7.01 -13.20 7.61
N ASN A 50 -8.34 -13.37 7.79
CA ASN A 50 -9.15 -14.31 7.00
C ASN A 50 -9.53 -13.71 5.64
N GLU A 51 -9.77 -14.58 4.66
CA GLU A 51 -10.23 -14.16 3.33
C GLU A 51 -11.69 -13.67 3.38
N ALA A 52 -11.89 -12.36 3.38
CA ALA A 52 -13.21 -11.73 3.34
C ALA A 52 -13.77 -11.60 1.91
N PHE A 53 -12.89 -11.58 0.90
CA PHE A 53 -13.27 -11.58 -0.51
C PHE A 53 -12.11 -12.11 -1.36
N ASP A 54 -12.39 -13.09 -2.21
CA ASP A 54 -11.46 -13.60 -3.22
C ASP A 54 -11.91 -13.16 -4.61
N SER A 55 -11.02 -12.51 -5.38
CA SER A 55 -11.32 -12.11 -6.76
C SER A 55 -11.54 -13.30 -7.71
N GLY A 56 -11.14 -14.51 -7.31
CA GLY A 56 -11.18 -15.72 -8.12
C GLY A 56 -9.99 -15.88 -9.06
N ARG A 57 -9.04 -14.94 -9.06
CA ARG A 57 -7.81 -15.00 -9.85
C ARG A 57 -6.65 -14.39 -9.07
N ALA A 58 -5.62 -15.18 -8.85
CA ALA A 58 -4.36 -14.74 -8.24
C ALA A 58 -3.44 -14.07 -9.27
N GLY A 59 -2.27 -13.59 -8.82
CA GLY A 59 -1.22 -13.06 -9.68
C GLY A 59 -1.40 -11.60 -10.08
N ALA A 60 -2.27 -10.85 -9.39
CA ALA A 60 -2.40 -9.42 -9.63
C ALA A 60 -1.12 -8.68 -9.26
N ARG A 61 -0.84 -7.62 -10.01
CA ARG A 61 0.35 -6.77 -9.85
C ARG A 61 0.07 -5.50 -9.05
N ASP A 62 -1.12 -4.93 -9.26
CA ASP A 62 -1.58 -3.70 -8.61
C ASP A 62 -3.11 -3.74 -8.46
N GLY A 63 -3.67 -2.91 -7.62
CA GLY A 63 -5.11 -2.77 -7.50
C GLY A 63 -5.54 -1.90 -6.33
N PHE A 64 -6.84 -1.59 -6.35
CA PHE A 64 -7.50 -0.73 -5.38
C PHE A 64 -8.88 -1.27 -5.04
N VAL A 65 -9.31 -1.09 -3.81
CA VAL A 65 -10.73 -1.01 -3.47
C VAL A 65 -11.14 0.44 -3.63
N LEU A 66 -12.08 0.68 -4.54
CA LEU A 66 -12.57 2.01 -4.87
C LEU A 66 -13.60 2.49 -3.83
N GLN A 67 -13.92 3.78 -3.83
CA GLN A 67 -14.93 4.36 -2.91
C GLN A 67 -16.33 3.72 -3.04
N ASN A 68 -16.68 3.22 -4.23
CA ASN A 68 -17.91 2.47 -4.47
C ASN A 68 -17.83 0.99 -4.05
N ALA A 69 -16.78 0.61 -3.33
CA ALA A 69 -16.46 -0.75 -2.89
C ALA A 69 -16.13 -1.75 -4.01
N ASN A 70 -16.08 -1.35 -5.27
CA ASN A 70 -15.58 -2.18 -6.36
C ASN A 70 -14.07 -2.38 -6.24
N LEU A 71 -13.58 -3.48 -6.81
CA LEU A 71 -12.15 -3.75 -6.91
C LEU A 71 -11.66 -3.41 -8.32
N LEU A 72 -10.69 -2.53 -8.44
CA LEU A 72 -9.96 -2.25 -9.65
C LEU A 72 -8.62 -2.99 -9.57
N ILE A 73 -8.37 -3.94 -10.48
CA ILE A 73 -7.25 -4.86 -10.35
C ILE A 73 -6.52 -4.98 -11.70
N ALA A 74 -5.18 -4.91 -11.66
CA ALA A 74 -4.31 -5.15 -12.80
C ALA A 74 -3.63 -6.51 -12.70
N TRP A 75 -3.87 -7.36 -13.70
CA TRP A 75 -3.04 -8.52 -13.99
C TRP A 75 -2.08 -8.21 -15.14
N ALA A 76 -1.19 -9.13 -15.48
CA ALA A 76 -0.24 -8.89 -16.56
C ALA A 76 -0.89 -8.68 -17.94
N ASP A 77 -2.06 -9.24 -18.16
CA ASP A 77 -2.76 -9.28 -19.45
C ASP A 77 -4.00 -8.36 -19.54
N GLU A 78 -4.58 -8.00 -18.40
CA GLU A 78 -5.77 -7.15 -18.37
C GLU A 78 -5.93 -6.37 -17.07
N VAL A 79 -6.72 -5.30 -17.12
CA VAL A 79 -7.28 -4.58 -15.98
C VAL A 79 -8.77 -4.84 -15.92
N LEU A 80 -9.29 -5.16 -14.73
CA LEU A 80 -10.72 -5.29 -14.46
C LEU A 80 -11.14 -4.38 -13.32
N GLU A 81 -12.32 -3.78 -13.45
CA GLU A 81 -13.10 -3.32 -12.30
C GLU A 81 -14.25 -4.29 -12.09
N MET A 82 -14.36 -4.86 -10.91
CA MET A 82 -15.39 -5.82 -10.54
C MET A 82 -16.13 -5.40 -9.27
N THR A 83 -17.44 -5.72 -9.23
CA THR A 83 -18.26 -5.57 -8.04
C THR A 83 -17.92 -6.65 -7.00
N ARG A 84 -18.49 -6.54 -5.78
CA ARG A 84 -18.42 -7.60 -4.77
C ARG A 84 -19.17 -8.87 -5.15
N GLN A 85 -20.06 -8.81 -6.15
CA GLN A 85 -20.73 -9.95 -6.76
C GLN A 85 -19.94 -10.55 -7.93
N LYS A 86 -18.72 -10.04 -8.19
CA LYS A 86 -17.82 -10.42 -9.28
C LYS A 86 -18.33 -10.07 -10.69
N GLU A 87 -19.26 -9.11 -10.79
CA GLU A 87 -19.68 -8.56 -12.06
C GLU A 87 -18.59 -7.61 -12.60
N ILE A 88 -18.20 -7.78 -13.85
CA ILE A 88 -17.18 -6.94 -14.50
C ILE A 88 -17.86 -5.69 -15.07
N VAL A 89 -17.49 -4.52 -14.53
CA VAL A 89 -18.05 -3.21 -14.94
C VAL A 89 -17.08 -2.34 -15.75
N PHE A 90 -15.82 -2.76 -15.81
CA PHE A 90 -14.81 -2.19 -16.72
C PHE A 90 -13.77 -3.25 -17.03
N ARG A 91 -13.29 -3.24 -18.29
CA ARG A 91 -12.21 -4.10 -18.77
C ARG A 91 -11.29 -3.35 -19.72
N TYR A 92 -10.00 -3.51 -19.52
CA TYR A 92 -8.98 -3.13 -20.48
C TYR A 92 -8.05 -4.31 -20.71
N LYS A 93 -7.88 -4.72 -21.97
CA LYS A 93 -6.92 -5.76 -22.35
C LYS A 93 -5.63 -5.11 -22.84
N LYS A 94 -4.51 -5.67 -22.42
CA LYS A 94 -3.19 -5.29 -22.89
C LYS A 94 -3.11 -5.32 -24.42
N SER A 95 -2.41 -4.35 -25.02
CA SER A 95 -2.12 -4.35 -26.44
C SER A 95 -1.20 -5.52 -26.83
N GLU A 96 -1.25 -5.93 -28.10
CA GLU A 96 -0.37 -6.97 -28.64
C GLU A 96 1.08 -6.49 -28.75
N ASP A 97 1.30 -5.18 -28.83
CA ASP A 97 2.62 -4.55 -28.94
C ASP A 97 3.46 -4.66 -27.64
N ASN A 98 2.80 -4.92 -26.50
CA ASN A 98 3.46 -4.99 -25.20
C ASN A 98 3.32 -6.37 -24.56
N ARG A 99 4.08 -6.62 -23.49
CA ARG A 99 4.17 -7.92 -22.82
C ARG A 99 3.32 -8.01 -21.57
N GLU A 100 3.24 -6.91 -20.80
CA GLU A 100 2.53 -6.92 -19.53
C GLU A 100 1.99 -5.54 -19.14
N ILE A 101 0.97 -5.54 -18.27
CA ILE A 101 0.49 -4.37 -17.55
C ILE A 101 1.24 -4.31 -16.21
N GLY A 102 1.70 -3.12 -15.82
CA GLY A 102 2.46 -2.91 -14.59
C GLY A 102 1.64 -2.28 -13.46
N THR A 103 0.73 -1.37 -13.80
CA THR A 103 0.07 -0.46 -12.85
C THR A 103 -1.36 -0.21 -13.24
N VAL A 104 -2.20 0.09 -12.23
CA VAL A 104 -3.54 0.64 -12.42
C VAL A 104 -3.85 1.67 -11.34
N GLU A 105 -4.60 2.73 -11.69
CA GLU A 105 -5.18 3.68 -10.73
C GLU A 105 -6.47 4.27 -11.31
N ARG A 106 -7.54 4.40 -10.50
CA ARG A 106 -8.72 5.18 -10.88
C ARG A 106 -8.47 6.64 -10.57
N LEU A 107 -8.59 7.49 -11.58
CA LEU A 107 -8.41 8.92 -11.47
C LEU A 107 -9.73 9.61 -11.08
N ASP A 108 -9.64 10.79 -10.47
CA ASP A 108 -10.80 11.58 -10.01
C ASP A 108 -11.70 12.03 -11.17
N ASN A 109 -11.14 12.15 -12.40
CA ASN A 109 -11.90 12.44 -13.61
C ASN A 109 -12.62 11.21 -14.21
N GLY A 110 -12.57 10.06 -13.53
CA GLY A 110 -13.20 8.80 -13.93
C GLY A 110 -12.37 7.94 -14.88
N ARG A 111 -11.26 8.44 -15.44
CA ARG A 111 -10.34 7.66 -16.27
C ARG A 111 -9.56 6.65 -15.44
N THR A 112 -8.97 5.69 -16.11
CA THR A 112 -8.06 4.72 -15.49
C THR A 112 -6.66 4.95 -16.01
N LEU A 113 -5.71 5.24 -15.12
CA LEU A 113 -4.29 5.23 -15.44
C LEU A 113 -3.84 3.77 -15.51
N ILE A 114 -3.12 3.42 -16.58
CA ILE A 114 -2.60 2.08 -16.85
C ILE A 114 -1.19 2.22 -17.42
N THR A 115 -0.25 1.37 -17.00
CA THR A 115 1.04 1.23 -17.68
C THR A 115 1.10 -0.09 -18.44
N GLU A 116 1.53 -0.05 -19.68
CA GLU A 116 1.93 -1.22 -20.46
C GLU A 116 3.44 -1.26 -20.65
N LEU A 117 4.02 -2.44 -20.45
CA LEU A 117 5.45 -2.69 -20.42
C LEU A 117 5.83 -3.70 -21.50
N GLY A 118 6.99 -3.49 -22.11
CA GLY A 118 7.47 -4.32 -23.21
C GLY A 118 8.23 -3.52 -24.25
N PRO A 119 8.11 -3.86 -25.54
CA PRO A 119 8.79 -3.15 -26.62
C PRO A 119 8.36 -1.68 -26.79
N ARG A 120 7.14 -1.36 -26.38
CA ARG A 120 6.57 0.00 -26.45
C ARG A 120 6.03 0.42 -25.06
N PRO A 121 6.92 0.63 -24.09
CA PRO A 121 6.51 0.95 -22.74
C PRO A 121 5.80 2.31 -22.71
N ARG A 122 4.60 2.34 -22.11
CA ARG A 122 3.77 3.54 -22.08
C ARG A 122 2.91 3.61 -20.82
N LEU A 123 2.55 4.82 -20.44
CA LEU A 123 1.53 5.15 -19.48
C LEU A 123 0.36 5.77 -20.19
N MET A 124 -0.85 5.40 -19.82
CA MET A 124 -2.07 5.85 -20.48
C MET A 124 -3.13 6.27 -19.47
N GLU A 125 -3.96 7.25 -19.84
CA GLU A 125 -5.28 7.45 -19.22
C GLU A 125 -6.35 6.91 -20.19
N VAL A 126 -7.09 5.93 -19.71
CA VAL A 126 -8.11 5.21 -20.50
C VAL A 126 -9.50 5.57 -20.01
N GLU A 127 -10.38 5.96 -20.93
CA GLU A 127 -11.80 6.24 -20.65
C GLU A 127 -12.56 4.94 -20.30
N ARG A 128 -13.77 5.08 -19.77
CA ARG A 128 -14.62 3.93 -19.41
C ARG A 128 -15.00 3.05 -20.61
N ASP A 129 -15.04 3.60 -21.82
CA ASP A 129 -15.30 2.89 -23.09
C ASP A 129 -14.05 2.24 -23.69
N GLY A 130 -12.89 2.38 -23.04
CA GLY A 130 -11.61 1.82 -23.48
C GLY A 130 -10.79 2.75 -24.38
N LYS A 131 -11.28 3.95 -24.73
CA LYS A 131 -10.53 4.92 -25.53
C LYS A 131 -9.35 5.50 -24.74
N ILE A 132 -8.18 5.55 -25.35
CA ILE A 132 -7.00 6.20 -24.79
C ILE A 132 -7.15 7.72 -24.97
N ALA A 133 -7.20 8.45 -23.84
CA ALA A 133 -7.33 9.90 -23.83
C ALA A 133 -5.97 10.60 -23.68
N VAL A 134 -5.02 9.96 -22.98
CA VAL A 134 -3.64 10.42 -22.82
C VAL A 134 -2.72 9.23 -23.01
N GLU A 135 -1.62 9.43 -23.72
CA GLU A 135 -0.55 8.44 -23.85
C GLU A 135 0.80 9.13 -23.65
N VAL A 136 1.60 8.57 -22.74
CA VAL A 136 2.97 9.01 -22.45
C VAL A 136 3.91 7.84 -22.70
N LYS A 137 4.86 8.04 -23.62
CA LYS A 137 5.95 7.08 -23.84
C LYS A 137 6.85 7.05 -22.61
N LEU A 138 7.13 5.86 -22.09
CA LEU A 138 8.07 5.68 -20.97
C LEU A 138 9.48 5.37 -21.48
N GLU A 139 10.48 5.79 -20.71
CA GLU A 139 11.91 5.57 -21.02
C GLU A 139 12.57 4.77 -19.88
N PRO A 140 12.37 3.43 -19.83
CA PRO A 140 12.80 2.58 -18.72
C PRO A 140 14.29 2.19 -18.72
N GLU A 141 15.00 2.46 -19.81
CA GLU A 141 16.44 2.14 -20.00
C GLU A 141 16.74 0.63 -19.93
N THR A 142 15.75 -0.22 -20.19
CA THR A 142 15.87 -1.69 -20.28
C THR A 142 14.81 -2.29 -21.19
N ASP A 143 15.17 -3.37 -21.91
CA ASP A 143 14.25 -4.17 -22.74
C ASP A 143 13.54 -5.27 -21.95
N ASN A 144 13.95 -5.53 -20.70
CA ASN A 144 13.25 -6.48 -19.83
C ASN A 144 11.96 -5.88 -19.32
N ALA A 145 10.83 -6.24 -19.97
CA ALA A 145 9.51 -5.71 -19.64
C ALA A 145 9.19 -5.77 -18.13
N HIS A 146 9.53 -6.90 -17.49
CA HIS A 146 9.28 -7.11 -16.07
C HIS A 146 10.06 -6.15 -15.17
N MET A 147 11.18 -5.63 -15.64
CA MET A 147 12.09 -4.75 -14.89
C MET A 147 12.03 -3.29 -15.34
N GLN A 148 11.05 -2.92 -16.17
CA GLN A 148 10.90 -1.55 -16.66
C GLN A 148 10.39 -0.62 -15.57
N THR A 149 9.10 -0.67 -15.26
CA THR A 149 8.47 0.23 -14.27
C THR A 149 7.49 -0.52 -13.36
N ARG A 150 7.21 0.08 -12.19
CA ARG A 150 6.18 -0.38 -11.26
C ARG A 150 5.45 0.83 -10.67
N MET A 151 4.33 0.59 -10.04
CA MET A 151 3.52 1.50 -9.21
C MET A 151 3.52 2.97 -9.65
N ALA A 152 3.29 3.22 -10.95
CA ALA A 152 3.12 4.57 -11.47
C ALA A 152 1.85 5.22 -10.89
N ARG A 153 1.91 6.50 -10.52
CA ARG A 153 0.78 7.22 -9.91
C ARG A 153 0.63 8.62 -10.52
N LYS A 154 -0.62 9.08 -10.61
CA LYS A 154 -0.89 10.47 -11.00
C LYS A 154 -0.74 11.38 -9.79
N LEU A 155 -0.02 12.48 -9.97
CA LEU A 155 0.17 13.51 -8.97
C LEU A 155 -0.93 14.59 -9.05
N GLU A 156 -1.14 15.33 -7.96
CA GLU A 156 -2.10 16.44 -7.89
C GLU A 156 -1.81 17.55 -8.90
N ASN A 157 -0.53 17.78 -9.25
CA ASN A 157 -0.13 18.73 -10.27
C ASN A 157 -0.39 18.27 -11.71
N GLY A 158 -0.99 17.09 -11.90
CA GLY A 158 -1.32 16.47 -13.18
C GLY A 158 -0.21 15.65 -13.82
N ASN A 159 1.00 15.64 -13.26
CA ASN A 159 2.12 14.82 -13.71
C ASN A 159 1.97 13.36 -13.26
N TYR A 160 2.88 12.50 -13.71
CA TYR A 160 2.94 11.08 -13.37
C TYR A 160 4.26 10.77 -12.71
N LEU A 161 4.22 10.17 -11.53
CA LEU A 161 5.39 9.67 -10.81
C LEU A 161 5.59 8.20 -11.15
N VAL A 162 6.73 7.87 -11.75
CA VAL A 162 6.99 6.54 -12.32
C VAL A 162 8.32 6.00 -11.82
N PRO A 163 8.32 4.95 -10.98
CA PRO A 163 9.54 4.23 -10.62
C PRO A 163 10.06 3.40 -11.80
N HIS A 164 11.33 3.57 -12.16
CA HIS A 164 12.06 2.81 -13.17
C HIS A 164 13.11 1.92 -12.51
N LEU A 165 12.87 0.61 -12.47
CA LEU A 165 13.64 -0.31 -11.63
C LEU A 165 15.14 -0.32 -12.00
N LEU A 166 15.49 -0.84 -13.18
CA LEU A 166 16.88 -1.01 -13.59
C LEU A 166 17.57 0.31 -14.01
N ALA A 167 16.79 1.37 -14.22
CA ALA A 167 17.32 2.70 -14.37
C ALA A 167 17.79 3.31 -13.02
N PHE A 168 17.35 2.73 -11.89
CA PHE A 168 17.57 3.28 -10.54
C PHE A 168 17.06 4.72 -10.39
N ARG A 169 15.89 4.99 -10.98
CA ARG A 169 15.32 6.35 -11.03
C ARG A 169 13.82 6.32 -10.74
N VAL A 170 13.37 7.32 -10.02
CA VAL A 170 11.95 7.71 -10.03
C VAL A 170 11.84 8.92 -10.94
N LYS A 171 11.10 8.80 -12.04
CA LYS A 171 10.91 9.88 -13.01
C LYS A 171 9.52 10.50 -12.86
N GLU A 172 9.43 11.81 -12.98
CA GLU A 172 8.18 12.55 -13.05
C GLU A 172 7.98 13.02 -14.50
N TYR A 173 6.89 12.56 -15.11
CA TYR A 173 6.51 12.91 -16.48
C TYR A 173 5.34 13.89 -16.46
N SER A 174 5.40 14.95 -17.30
CA SER A 174 4.22 15.73 -17.64
C SER A 174 3.31 14.97 -18.62
N PRO A 175 2.03 15.38 -18.79
CA PRO A 175 1.11 14.71 -19.70
C PRO A 175 1.52 14.69 -21.18
N ASP A 176 2.41 15.59 -21.60
CA ASP A 176 2.99 15.63 -22.94
C ASP A 176 4.23 14.71 -23.10
N GLY A 177 4.62 13.98 -22.04
CA GLY A 177 5.73 13.04 -22.05
C GLY A 177 7.09 13.62 -21.68
N THR A 178 7.18 14.91 -21.33
CA THR A 178 8.44 15.51 -20.89
C THR A 178 8.80 15.01 -19.48
N ILE A 179 10.07 14.57 -19.30
CA ILE A 179 10.60 14.25 -17.96
C ILE A 179 10.94 15.57 -17.27
N VAL A 180 10.11 15.97 -16.30
CA VAL A 180 10.27 17.25 -15.57
C VAL A 180 11.12 17.11 -14.30
N ARG A 181 11.28 15.86 -13.81
CA ARG A 181 12.10 15.57 -12.63
C ARG A 181 12.59 14.14 -12.64
N THR A 182 13.80 13.95 -12.11
CA THR A 182 14.39 12.61 -11.89
C THR A 182 14.99 12.55 -10.50
N ILE A 183 14.69 11.47 -9.76
CA ILE A 183 15.23 11.20 -8.42
C ILE A 183 16.04 9.90 -8.51
N ALA A 184 17.30 9.93 -8.10
CA ALA A 184 18.16 8.75 -8.08
C ALA A 184 17.91 7.88 -6.85
N SER A 185 18.03 6.56 -7.01
CA SER A 185 18.01 5.60 -5.89
C SER A 185 19.35 4.86 -5.71
N ASP A 186 20.30 5.03 -6.63
CA ASP A 186 21.64 4.48 -6.57
C ASP A 186 22.65 5.43 -5.89
N LEU A 187 22.20 6.13 -4.84
CA LEU A 187 23.02 7.07 -4.07
C LEU A 187 24.08 6.34 -3.26
N ASP A 188 25.28 6.95 -3.14
CA ASP A 188 26.41 6.37 -2.37
C ASP A 188 26.02 6.12 -0.90
N GLU A 189 25.25 7.03 -0.27
CA GLU A 189 24.75 6.89 1.09
C GLU A 189 23.75 5.73 1.28
N LEU A 190 23.23 5.17 0.19
CA LEU A 190 22.39 3.97 0.15
C LEU A 190 23.15 2.71 -0.27
N GLY A 191 24.48 2.81 -0.48
CA GLY A 191 25.35 1.71 -0.92
C GLY A 191 25.59 1.70 -2.43
N GLY A 192 25.22 2.77 -3.13
CA GLY A 192 25.46 2.93 -4.57
C GLY A 192 24.68 1.92 -5.42
N ARG A 193 25.12 1.75 -6.65
CA ARG A 193 24.46 0.86 -7.62
C ARG A 193 24.55 -0.63 -7.25
N ASN A 194 25.62 -1.03 -6.55
CA ASN A 194 25.83 -2.42 -6.12
C ASN A 194 24.84 -2.87 -5.02
N ALA A 195 24.16 -1.95 -4.34
CA ALA A 195 23.13 -2.27 -3.38
C ALA A 195 21.79 -2.63 -4.03
N GLU A 196 21.71 -2.59 -5.36
CA GLU A 196 20.52 -2.96 -6.16
C GLU A 196 19.23 -2.29 -5.66
N ASN A 197 19.33 -0.99 -5.34
CA ASN A 197 18.25 -0.16 -4.83
C ASN A 197 17.22 0.17 -5.93
N TRP A 198 16.54 -0.86 -6.45
CA TRP A 198 15.54 -0.69 -7.51
C TRP A 198 14.27 -0.06 -6.94
N PRO A 199 13.86 1.15 -7.42
CA PRO A 199 12.65 1.79 -6.92
C PRO A 199 11.42 1.05 -7.43
N PHE A 200 10.61 0.50 -6.51
CA PHE A 200 9.42 -0.26 -6.85
C PHE A 200 8.14 0.56 -6.68
N THR A 201 7.91 1.11 -5.51
CA THR A 201 6.83 2.03 -5.19
C THR A 201 7.41 3.40 -4.89
N ALA A 202 6.81 4.45 -5.43
CA ALA A 202 7.15 5.84 -5.11
C ALA A 202 5.88 6.62 -4.78
N ILE A 203 5.85 7.26 -3.62
CA ILE A 203 4.71 8.01 -3.11
C ILE A 203 5.15 9.45 -2.88
N ARG A 204 4.48 10.43 -3.56
CA ARG A 204 4.68 11.83 -3.27
C ARG A 204 3.93 12.20 -1.99
N LEU A 205 4.64 12.66 -0.99
CA LEU A 205 4.09 13.10 0.29
C LEU A 205 3.66 14.58 0.25
N ALA A 206 2.75 14.97 1.14
CA ALA A 206 2.24 16.34 1.22
C ALA A 206 3.32 17.41 1.47
N ASN A 207 4.44 17.03 2.12
CA ASN A 207 5.58 17.93 2.33
C ASN A 207 6.50 18.07 1.10
N GLY A 208 6.14 17.46 -0.04
CA GLY A 208 6.90 17.47 -1.29
C GLY A 208 8.01 16.40 -1.37
N ASN A 209 8.26 15.65 -0.30
CA ASN A 209 9.20 14.52 -0.31
C ASN A 209 8.62 13.34 -1.08
N THR A 210 9.47 12.38 -1.42
CA THR A 210 9.06 11.14 -2.09
C THR A 210 9.48 9.95 -1.24
N LEU A 211 8.50 9.16 -0.78
CA LEU A 211 8.75 7.88 -0.13
C LEU A 211 8.96 6.82 -1.22
N VAL A 212 10.00 6.00 -1.10
CA VAL A 212 10.35 4.99 -2.11
C VAL A 212 10.70 3.68 -1.42
N ASN A 213 10.04 2.59 -1.84
CA ASN A 213 10.50 1.24 -1.54
C ASN A 213 11.58 0.83 -2.53
N LEU A 214 12.72 0.42 -2.00
CA LEU A 214 13.87 -0.07 -2.75
C LEU A 214 13.92 -1.59 -2.63
N THR A 215 13.21 -2.25 -3.56
CA THR A 215 13.24 -3.72 -3.67
C THR A 215 14.67 -4.21 -3.88
N HIS A 216 15.01 -5.47 -3.71
CA HIS A 216 16.38 -5.98 -3.68
C HIS A 216 17.31 -5.28 -2.67
N GLY A 217 17.31 -3.93 -2.62
CA GLY A 217 18.07 -3.15 -1.63
C GLY A 217 17.54 -3.28 -0.20
N ASN A 218 16.36 -3.88 -0.01
CA ASN A 218 15.73 -4.18 1.27
C ASN A 218 15.64 -2.97 2.21
N LYS A 219 15.14 -1.85 1.68
CA LYS A 219 14.96 -0.59 2.41
C LYS A 219 13.74 0.18 1.92
N THR A 220 13.26 1.06 2.80
CA THR A 220 12.34 2.14 2.43
C THR A 220 12.99 3.46 2.80
N VAL A 221 12.95 4.42 1.88
CA VAL A 221 13.58 5.72 2.06
C VAL A 221 12.60 6.86 1.77
N GLU A 222 12.85 8.01 2.37
CA GLU A 222 12.18 9.25 2.00
C GLU A 222 13.25 10.21 1.48
N LEU A 223 13.02 10.73 0.28
CA LEU A 223 13.91 11.63 -0.43
C LEU A 223 13.25 13.02 -0.51
N ASP A 224 13.98 14.06 -0.19
CA ASP A 224 13.50 15.45 -0.28
C ASP A 224 13.38 15.91 -1.75
N ALA A 225 12.95 17.15 -1.93
CA ALA A 225 12.81 17.76 -3.25
C ALA A 225 14.12 17.81 -4.05
N LYS A 226 15.28 17.75 -3.38
CA LYS A 226 16.62 17.74 -4.00
C LYS A 226 17.16 16.35 -4.23
N GLY A 227 16.41 15.28 -3.83
CA GLY A 227 16.81 13.89 -3.93
C GLY A 227 17.75 13.43 -2.80
N LYS A 228 17.86 14.21 -1.71
CA LYS A 228 18.63 13.82 -0.52
C LYS A 228 17.80 12.90 0.36
N VAL A 229 18.42 11.85 0.92
CA VAL A 229 17.78 10.96 1.90
C VAL A 229 17.55 11.74 3.20
N VAL A 230 16.28 11.84 3.64
CA VAL A 230 15.87 12.51 4.88
C VAL A 230 15.29 11.53 5.91
N TRP A 231 15.04 10.30 5.49
CA TRP A 231 14.62 9.20 6.34
C TRP A 231 14.89 7.87 5.64
N LYS A 232 15.25 6.85 6.41
CA LYS A 232 15.57 5.51 5.90
C LYS A 232 15.25 4.47 6.96
N LEU A 233 14.68 3.34 6.54
CA LEU A 233 14.60 2.10 7.31
C LEU A 233 15.07 0.92 6.46
N SER A 234 15.73 -0.03 7.12
CA SER A 234 16.28 -1.25 6.53
C SER A 234 16.22 -2.40 7.55
N ASN A 235 16.71 -3.57 7.20
CA ASN A 235 16.83 -4.70 8.11
C ASN A 235 17.76 -4.46 9.30
N GLU A 236 18.63 -3.47 9.23
CA GLU A 236 19.54 -3.11 10.31
C GLU A 236 18.83 -2.44 11.49
N ASP A 237 17.64 -1.86 11.22
CA ASP A 237 16.84 -1.14 12.21
C ASP A 237 15.90 -2.07 13.01
N PHE A 238 15.82 -3.38 12.65
CA PHE A 238 14.86 -4.33 13.24
C PHE A 238 15.50 -5.68 13.58
N PRO A 239 15.29 -6.20 14.80
CA PRO A 239 15.73 -7.55 15.16
C PRO A 239 15.14 -8.64 14.27
N GLU A 240 13.88 -8.48 13.83
CA GLU A 240 13.12 -9.42 13.00
C GLU A 240 13.53 -9.41 11.53
N LYS A 241 14.26 -8.39 11.08
CA LYS A 241 14.68 -8.19 9.68
C LYS A 241 13.52 -8.33 8.69
N PRO A 242 12.48 -7.46 8.77
CA PRO A 242 11.22 -7.65 8.07
C PRO A 242 11.30 -7.35 6.57
N PHE A 243 12.35 -6.69 6.09
CA PHE A 243 12.49 -6.37 4.67
C PHE A 243 12.99 -7.56 3.87
N ALA A 244 12.16 -8.01 2.92
CA ALA A 244 12.51 -9.00 1.92
C ALA A 244 11.85 -8.59 0.60
N ASP A 245 12.60 -7.99 -0.31
CA ASP A 245 12.11 -7.40 -1.56
C ASP A 245 10.87 -6.52 -1.34
N PRO A 246 10.98 -5.38 -0.62
CA PRO A 246 9.83 -4.51 -0.36
C PRO A 246 9.27 -4.00 -1.68
N CYS A 247 7.98 -4.29 -1.93
CA CYS A 247 7.26 -3.90 -3.14
C CYS A 247 6.24 -2.80 -2.84
N GLY A 248 4.99 -3.15 -2.55
CA GLY A 248 3.94 -2.19 -2.24
C GLY A 248 4.15 -1.45 -0.93
N ALA A 249 3.65 -0.23 -0.86
CA ALA A 249 3.60 0.55 0.37
C ALA A 249 2.38 1.46 0.39
N GLN A 250 1.94 1.80 1.61
CA GLN A 250 0.94 2.84 1.85
C GLN A 250 1.36 3.73 3.01
N ARG A 251 1.32 5.05 2.81
CA ARG A 251 1.40 6.01 3.90
C ARG A 251 0.01 6.19 4.49
N LEU A 252 -0.13 5.92 5.79
CA LEU A 252 -1.38 6.07 6.52
C LEU A 252 -1.61 7.52 6.98
N PRO A 253 -2.87 7.91 7.27
CA PRO A 253 -3.20 9.25 7.78
C PRO A 253 -2.51 9.60 9.09
N ASN A 254 -2.18 8.61 9.94
CA ASN A 254 -1.44 8.79 11.20
C ASN A 254 0.06 9.03 10.98
N GLY A 255 0.55 9.02 9.74
CA GLY A 255 1.96 9.20 9.38
C GLY A 255 2.78 7.91 9.34
N ASN A 256 2.23 6.78 9.75
CA ASN A 256 2.89 5.47 9.67
C ASN A 256 2.95 4.98 8.22
N THR A 257 3.82 4.02 7.96
CA THR A 257 3.95 3.39 6.64
C THR A 257 3.73 1.90 6.75
N VAL A 258 2.81 1.36 5.94
CA VAL A 258 2.66 -0.08 5.76
C VAL A 258 3.46 -0.50 4.54
N ILE A 259 4.25 -1.57 4.66
CA ILE A 259 5.20 -2.04 3.65
C ILE A 259 4.95 -3.53 3.39
N ALA A 260 4.86 -3.91 2.12
CA ALA A 260 4.78 -5.31 1.68
C ALA A 260 6.20 -5.87 1.47
N SER A 261 6.53 -6.98 2.14
CA SER A 261 7.76 -7.77 1.98
C SER A 261 7.51 -8.96 1.05
N TYR A 262 7.51 -8.69 -0.26
CA TYR A 262 7.14 -9.68 -1.28
C TYR A 262 8.05 -10.91 -1.31
N GLY A 263 9.36 -10.73 -1.09
CA GLY A 263 10.35 -11.82 -1.07
C GLY A 263 10.18 -12.82 0.07
N ALA A 264 9.48 -12.44 1.16
CA ALA A 264 9.33 -13.28 2.34
C ALA A 264 8.60 -14.59 2.03
N GLN A 265 9.30 -15.71 2.13
CA GLN A 265 8.71 -17.05 1.99
C GLN A 265 8.02 -17.50 3.29
N LYS A 266 8.60 -17.12 4.44
CA LYS A 266 8.09 -17.35 5.80
C LYS A 266 8.22 -16.06 6.59
N GLY A 267 7.50 -15.96 7.72
CA GLY A 267 7.55 -14.80 8.60
C GLY A 267 6.81 -13.59 8.02
N ILE A 268 7.35 -12.41 8.23
CA ILE A 268 6.68 -11.12 8.01
C ILE A 268 6.53 -10.83 6.51
N LYS A 269 5.28 -10.73 6.03
CA LYS A 269 4.94 -10.45 4.62
C LYS A 269 4.39 -9.04 4.40
N ALA A 270 3.96 -8.40 5.47
CA ALA A 270 3.70 -6.96 5.51
C ALA A 270 3.87 -6.47 6.96
N PHE A 271 4.21 -5.21 7.13
CA PHE A 271 4.38 -4.61 8.45
C PHE A 271 4.13 -3.11 8.41
N GLU A 272 3.71 -2.55 9.55
CA GLU A 272 3.53 -1.11 9.75
C GLU A 272 4.64 -0.59 10.66
N VAL A 273 5.22 0.53 10.25
CA VAL A 273 6.25 1.24 11.01
C VAL A 273 5.86 2.69 11.25
N THR A 274 6.20 3.19 12.45
CA THR A 274 6.10 4.62 12.77
C THR A 274 7.23 5.41 12.09
N ARG A 275 7.15 6.73 12.15
CA ARG A 275 8.22 7.61 11.63
C ARG A 275 9.54 7.41 12.39
N GLU A 276 9.48 7.04 13.67
CA GLU A 276 10.63 6.76 14.54
C GLU A 276 11.24 5.37 14.31
N GLY A 277 10.66 4.56 13.39
CA GLY A 277 11.16 3.23 13.07
C GLY A 277 10.66 2.12 13.99
N LYS A 278 9.60 2.36 14.78
CA LYS A 278 8.99 1.31 15.61
C LYS A 278 8.01 0.50 14.77
N MET A 279 8.16 -0.83 14.70
CA MET A 279 7.16 -1.73 14.16
C MET A 279 5.97 -1.83 15.12
N VAL A 280 4.76 -1.52 14.63
CA VAL A 280 3.52 -1.51 15.43
C VAL A 280 2.51 -2.56 14.99
N TRP A 281 2.69 -3.13 13.80
CA TRP A 281 1.88 -4.21 13.27
C TRP A 281 2.69 -5.05 12.27
N LYS A 282 2.32 -6.34 12.13
CA LYS A 282 2.87 -7.24 11.13
C LYS A 282 1.84 -8.28 10.69
N TYR A 283 1.97 -8.72 9.44
CA TYR A 283 1.21 -9.83 8.85
C TYR A 283 2.17 -10.98 8.53
N GLU A 284 1.91 -12.13 9.15
CA GLU A 284 2.68 -13.38 8.97
C GLU A 284 1.81 -14.51 8.38
N GLY A 285 0.63 -14.16 7.84
CA GLY A 285 -0.32 -15.12 7.28
C GLY A 285 0.19 -15.82 6.01
N LYS A 286 -0.68 -16.61 5.38
CA LYS A 286 -0.30 -17.52 4.27
C LYS A 286 0.00 -16.82 2.94
N HIS A 287 -0.56 -15.61 2.71
CA HIS A 287 -0.49 -14.96 1.40
C HIS A 287 0.73 -14.06 1.26
N LYS A 288 1.46 -14.23 0.16
CA LYS A 288 2.49 -13.25 -0.27
C LYS A 288 1.81 -12.00 -0.80
N ILE A 289 2.38 -10.85 -0.50
CA ILE A 289 1.83 -9.55 -0.85
C ILE A 289 2.80 -8.83 -1.76
N HIS A 290 2.37 -8.56 -3.00
CA HIS A 290 3.10 -7.74 -3.97
C HIS A 290 2.69 -6.27 -3.83
N GLU A 291 1.38 -6.01 -3.73
CA GLU A 291 0.80 -4.69 -3.49
C GLU A 291 -0.33 -4.81 -2.48
N LEU A 292 -0.58 -3.75 -1.72
CA LEU A 292 -1.60 -3.70 -0.69
C LEU A 292 -2.35 -2.36 -0.64
N GLN A 293 -3.52 -2.40 0.00
CA GLN A 293 -4.23 -1.22 0.48
C GLN A 293 -4.83 -1.54 1.84
N VAL A 294 -4.51 -0.73 2.84
CA VAL A 294 -5.20 -0.79 4.14
C VAL A 294 -6.61 -0.21 3.97
N LEU A 295 -7.63 -0.98 4.34
CA LEU A 295 -9.03 -0.62 4.21
C LEU A 295 -9.63 -0.13 5.52
N SER A 296 -9.25 -0.78 6.64
CA SER A 296 -9.63 -0.36 7.99
C SER A 296 -8.51 -0.61 8.98
N THR A 297 -8.58 0.06 10.11
CA THR A 297 -7.72 -0.16 11.27
C THR A 297 -8.59 -0.25 12.52
N ASN A 298 -8.54 -1.35 13.25
CA ASN A 298 -9.30 -1.60 14.48
C ASN A 298 -10.81 -1.31 14.32
N GLY A 299 -11.41 -1.80 13.23
CA GLY A 299 -12.82 -1.63 12.92
C GLY A 299 -13.19 -0.27 12.30
N VAL A 300 -12.25 0.65 12.18
CA VAL A 300 -12.49 1.98 11.59
C VAL A 300 -11.98 2.01 10.14
N ALA A 301 -12.89 2.24 9.20
CA ALA A 301 -12.54 2.37 7.78
C ALA A 301 -11.60 3.56 7.55
N LEU A 302 -10.60 3.38 6.67
CA LEU A 302 -9.78 4.50 6.22
C LEU A 302 -10.51 5.25 5.11
N GLU A 303 -10.76 6.52 5.37
CA GLU A 303 -11.44 7.40 4.42
C GLU A 303 -10.45 8.05 3.43
N GLY A 304 -10.99 8.45 2.27
CA GLY A 304 -10.25 9.17 1.25
C GLY A 304 -9.48 8.26 0.28
N LYS A 305 -8.69 8.91 -0.58
CA LYS A 305 -7.83 8.21 -1.55
C LYS A 305 -6.59 7.66 -0.83
N PRO A 306 -6.29 6.35 -0.97
CA PRO A 306 -5.09 5.79 -0.34
C PRO A 306 -3.83 6.40 -0.96
N LEU A 307 -2.89 6.75 -0.12
CA LEU A 307 -1.58 7.27 -0.53
C LEU A 307 -0.60 6.11 -0.67
N LYS A 308 -0.55 5.49 -1.87
CA LYS A 308 0.22 4.26 -2.12
C LYS A 308 0.85 4.23 -3.53
#